data_251cb1a15bc4dfa3e92129b9fe4b2762
#
_entry.id   251cb1a15bc4dfa3e92129b9fe4b2762
#
_cell.length_a   1.000
_cell.length_b   1.000
_cell.length_c   1.000
_cell.angle_alpha   90.00
_cell.angle_beta   90.00
_cell.angle_gamma   90.00
#
_symmetry.space_group_name_H-M   'P 1'
#
loop_
_entity.id
_entity.type
_entity.pdbx_description
1 polymer ?
#
loop_
_entity_poly.entity_id
_entity_poly.type
_entity_poly.pdbx_seq_one_letter_code
_entity_poly.pdbx_strand_id
1 'polypeptide(L)'
;MTVSGSHVPVTPSVTQLRPDSASREQVAERVRRYYRLVDDNDIAGLLELFAESAEYARPGYDVLSGRQEIHAFYSGTRVIAQGRHTLRRIVVEGREAAVHGNFHGTLRDGSEVSLRFADFFRLDDSGLFRRRDTFFFSPMV
;
A
#
# COMPACT_ATOMS: atom_id res chain seq x y z
N MET A 1 11.20 -48.05 -19.39
CA MET A 1 11.11 -47.42 -19.14
C MET A 1 11.08 -46.52 -18.79
N THR A 2 10.95 -45.99 -18.77
CA THR A 2 10.86 -45.16 -18.50
C THR A 2 10.83 -44.24 -18.13
N VAL A 3 10.89 -43.86 -18.05
CA VAL A 3 10.82 -43.01 -17.56
C VAL A 3 10.48 -42.27 -17.28
N SER A 4 10.29 -42.11 -17.34
CA SER A 4 9.87 -41.41 -17.07
C SER A 4 9.82 -40.63 -16.44
N GLY A 5 9.80 -40.44 -16.21
CA GLY A 5 9.64 -39.73 -15.42
C GLY A 5 10.06 -38.74 -15.30
N SER A 6 10.24 -38.57 -15.53
CA SER A 6 10.54 -37.78 -15.23
C SER A 6 10.32 -36.71 -15.19
N HIS A 7 9.99 -36.41 -15.25
CA HIS A 7 9.90 -35.41 -15.11
C HIS A 7 9.41 -34.59 -14.85
N VAL A 8 9.28 -34.49 -15.45
CA VAL A 8 8.52 -33.89 -15.10
C VAL A 8 8.48 -33.02 -14.00
N PRO A 9 8.72 -33.22 -13.05
CA PRO A 9 8.71 -32.40 -11.88
C PRO A 9 9.55 -31.17 -11.96
N VAL A 10 10.39 -31.16 -12.84
CA VAL A 10 11.23 -30.02 -13.08
C VAL A 10 10.41 -28.77 -13.32
N THR A 11 9.30 -28.93 -13.96
CA THR A 11 8.47 -27.79 -14.29
C THR A 11 8.07 -26.97 -13.08
N PRO A 12 7.63 -27.58 -12.00
CA PRO A 12 7.30 -26.80 -10.81
C PRO A 12 8.51 -26.06 -10.27
N SER A 13 9.66 -26.65 -10.33
CA SER A 13 10.85 -25.97 -9.87
C SER A 13 11.15 -24.72 -10.66
N VAL A 14 11.00 -24.80 -11.97
CA VAL A 14 11.22 -23.65 -12.81
C VAL A 14 10.23 -22.56 -12.49
N THR A 15 8.99 -22.95 -12.30
CA THR A 15 7.96 -21.99 -11.94
C THR A 15 8.31 -21.29 -10.65
N GLN A 16 8.82 -22.03 -9.70
CA GLN A 16 9.15 -21.46 -8.40
C GLN A 16 10.34 -20.51 -8.45
N LEU A 17 11.18 -20.66 -9.43
CA LEU A 17 12.35 -19.80 -9.53
C LEU A 17 12.01 -18.41 -10.06
N ARG A 18 10.81 -18.23 -10.56
CA ARG A 18 10.44 -16.96 -11.17
C ARG A 18 9.33 -16.21 -10.49
N PRO A 19 8.83 -16.68 -9.34
CA PRO A 19 7.71 -16.00 -8.70
C PRO A 19 8.07 -14.65 -8.15
N ASP A 20 9.34 -14.37 -7.94
CA ASP A 20 9.73 -13.10 -7.35
C ASP A 20 9.33 -11.91 -8.20
N SER A 21 9.49 -12.02 -9.52
CA SER A 21 9.08 -10.94 -10.41
C SER A 21 7.59 -10.73 -10.38
N ALA A 22 6.83 -11.84 -10.45
CA ALA A 22 5.37 -11.75 -10.40
C ALA A 22 4.92 -11.21 -9.06
N SER A 23 5.52 -11.68 -7.97
CA SER A 23 5.17 -11.19 -6.64
C SER A 23 5.48 -9.72 -6.49
N ARG A 24 6.60 -9.29 -7.03
CA ARG A 24 7.00 -7.90 -6.97
C ARG A 24 5.99 -7.01 -7.69
N GLU A 25 5.59 -7.44 -8.87
CA GLU A 25 4.60 -6.66 -9.62
C GLU A 25 3.24 -6.68 -8.95
N GLN A 26 2.87 -7.78 -8.32
CA GLN A 26 1.62 -7.86 -7.59
C GLN A 26 1.62 -6.91 -6.39
N VAL A 27 2.74 -6.83 -5.66
CA VAL A 27 2.85 -5.90 -4.55
C VAL A 27 2.75 -4.47 -5.06
N ALA A 28 3.48 -4.15 -6.12
CA ALA A 28 3.45 -2.80 -6.68
C ALA A 28 2.04 -2.43 -7.14
N GLU A 29 1.35 -3.36 -7.77
CA GLU A 29 -0.01 -3.07 -8.26
C GLU A 29 -0.97 -2.86 -7.10
N ARG A 30 -0.81 -3.60 -6.01
CA ARG A 30 -1.66 -3.41 -4.84
C ARG A 30 -1.44 -2.03 -4.23
N VAL A 31 -0.19 -1.57 -4.21
CA VAL A 31 0.11 -0.22 -3.73
C VAL A 31 -0.53 0.82 -4.64
N ARG A 32 -0.42 0.67 -5.94
CA ARG A 32 -1.05 1.60 -6.88
C ARG A 32 -2.56 1.63 -6.71
N ARG A 33 -3.16 0.46 -6.55
CA ARG A 33 -4.60 0.36 -6.36
C ARG A 33 -5.04 1.10 -5.10
N TYR A 34 -4.26 0.99 -4.04
CA TYR A 34 -4.58 1.67 -2.80
C TYR A 34 -4.74 3.18 -3.03
N TYR A 35 -3.78 3.80 -3.71
CA TYR A 35 -3.86 5.24 -3.93
C TYR A 35 -5.01 5.63 -4.84
N ARG A 36 -5.33 4.80 -5.84
CA ARG A 36 -6.50 5.07 -6.67
C ARG A 36 -7.77 5.07 -5.85
N LEU A 37 -7.89 4.11 -4.94
CA LEU A 37 -9.09 4.03 -4.10
C LEU A 37 -9.17 5.17 -3.11
N VAL A 38 -8.04 5.59 -2.57
CA VAL A 38 -8.01 6.76 -1.69
C VAL A 38 -8.45 8.00 -2.47
N ASP A 39 -7.89 8.20 -3.65
CA ASP A 39 -8.22 9.38 -4.46
C ASP A 39 -9.67 9.37 -4.90
N ASP A 40 -10.23 8.19 -5.13
CA ASP A 40 -11.63 8.04 -5.50
C ASP A 40 -12.56 8.08 -4.29
N ASN A 41 -12.00 8.16 -3.09
CA ASN A 41 -12.75 8.15 -1.85
C ASN A 41 -13.56 6.87 -1.69
N ASP A 42 -13.05 5.76 -2.21
CA ASP A 42 -13.70 4.45 -2.11
C ASP A 42 -13.22 3.78 -0.83
N ILE A 43 -13.83 4.15 0.29
CA ILE A 43 -13.41 3.68 1.60
C ILE A 43 -13.59 2.18 1.74
N ALA A 44 -14.72 1.66 1.29
CA ALA A 44 -14.96 0.23 1.38
C ALA A 44 -13.91 -0.56 0.60
N GLY A 45 -13.56 -0.09 -0.59
CA GLY A 45 -12.56 -0.76 -1.42
C GLY A 45 -11.18 -0.71 -0.80
N LEU A 46 -10.77 0.44 -0.28
CA LEU A 46 -9.43 0.53 0.28
C LEU A 46 -9.29 -0.29 1.55
N LEU A 47 -10.34 -0.42 2.34
CA LEU A 47 -10.28 -1.22 3.55
C LEU A 47 -10.05 -2.70 3.26
N GLU A 48 -10.55 -3.18 2.13
CA GLU A 48 -10.33 -4.57 1.75
C GLU A 48 -8.87 -4.88 1.45
N LEU A 49 -8.06 -3.85 1.24
CA LEU A 49 -6.63 -4.07 1.02
C LEU A 49 -5.85 -4.25 2.31
N PHE A 50 -6.46 -3.94 3.45
CA PHE A 50 -5.82 -4.05 4.76
C PHE A 50 -6.21 -5.34 5.46
N ALA A 51 -5.25 -5.93 6.18
CA ALA A 51 -5.55 -7.03 7.08
C ALA A 51 -6.42 -6.51 8.22
N GLU A 52 -7.17 -7.40 8.85
CA GLU A 52 -8.06 -6.99 9.94
C GLU A 52 -7.30 -6.36 11.10
N SER A 53 -6.11 -6.86 11.36
CA SER A 53 -5.28 -6.35 12.46
C SER A 53 -4.21 -5.38 11.97
N ALA A 54 -4.41 -4.77 10.81
CA ALA A 54 -3.41 -3.86 10.25
C ALA A 54 -3.17 -2.66 11.14
N GLU A 55 -1.96 -2.12 11.04
CA GLU A 55 -1.59 -0.91 11.75
C GLU A 55 -1.18 0.14 10.75
N TYR A 56 -1.61 1.37 11.01
CA TYR A 56 -1.30 2.50 10.14
C TYR A 56 -0.81 3.65 10.99
N ALA A 57 0.46 4.01 10.79
CA ALA A 57 1.10 5.12 11.49
C ALA A 57 1.28 6.28 10.54
N ARG A 58 0.84 7.47 10.96
CA ARG A 58 1.05 8.67 10.16
C ARG A 58 1.22 9.87 11.08
N PRO A 59 1.93 10.93 10.61
CA PRO A 59 2.16 12.11 11.44
C PRO A 59 0.87 12.76 11.89
N GLY A 60 0.84 13.17 13.14
CA GLY A 60 -0.30 13.91 13.69
C GLY A 60 -1.38 13.06 14.30
N TYR A 61 -1.23 11.74 14.30
CA TYR A 61 -2.23 10.83 14.84
C TYR A 61 -1.56 9.70 15.60
N ASP A 62 -2.26 9.15 16.59
CA ASP A 62 -1.84 7.90 17.18
C ASP A 62 -1.95 6.79 16.16
N VAL A 63 -1.20 5.72 16.36
CA VAL A 63 -1.26 4.58 15.44
C VAL A 63 -2.69 4.05 15.39
N LEU A 64 -3.19 3.91 14.17
CA LEU A 64 -4.50 3.31 13.97
C LEU A 64 -4.35 1.80 13.95
N SER A 65 -5.06 1.12 14.82
CA SER A 65 -4.96 -0.32 14.97
C SER A 65 -6.26 -0.97 14.54
N GLY A 66 -6.17 -1.82 13.51
CA GLY A 66 -7.30 -2.56 13.02
C GLY A 66 -8.12 -1.81 12.00
N ARG A 67 -8.88 -2.58 11.21
CA ARG A 67 -9.72 -2.00 10.15
C ARG A 67 -10.73 -1.00 10.69
N GLN A 68 -11.23 -1.23 11.89
CA GLN A 68 -12.22 -0.32 12.47
C GLN A 68 -11.66 1.08 12.65
N GLU A 69 -10.45 1.17 13.22
CA GLU A 69 -9.85 2.48 13.44
C GLU A 69 -9.45 3.13 12.11
N ILE A 70 -8.98 2.33 11.17
CA ILE A 70 -8.64 2.84 9.85
C ILE A 70 -9.90 3.36 9.15
N HIS A 71 -11.00 2.62 9.27
CA HIS A 71 -12.28 3.05 8.72
C HIS A 71 -12.71 4.39 9.31
N ALA A 72 -12.64 4.51 10.64
CA ALA A 72 -13.04 5.74 11.30
C ALA A 72 -12.19 6.92 10.85
N PHE A 73 -10.91 6.70 10.65
CA PHE A 73 -10.02 7.75 10.16
C PHE A 73 -10.46 8.25 8.78
N TYR A 74 -10.66 7.33 7.83
CA TYR A 74 -11.03 7.73 6.47
C TYR A 74 -12.44 8.29 6.40
N SER A 75 -13.33 7.84 7.27
CA SER A 75 -14.73 8.26 7.24
C SER A 75 -14.97 9.59 7.93
N GLY A 76 -14.12 9.99 8.87
CA GLY A 76 -14.44 11.16 9.66
C GLY A 76 -13.27 11.96 10.17
N THR A 77 -12.22 11.30 10.66
CA THR A 77 -11.11 12.00 11.31
C THR A 77 -10.18 12.68 10.32
N ARG A 78 -10.03 12.11 9.15
CA ARG A 78 -9.10 12.61 8.14
C ARG A 78 -9.47 14.02 7.72
N VAL A 79 -8.47 14.93 7.74
CA VAL A 79 -8.71 16.35 7.42
C VAL A 79 -8.73 16.62 5.92
N ILE A 80 -8.34 15.65 5.11
CA ILE A 80 -8.31 15.82 3.64
C ILE A 80 -9.71 15.54 3.09
N ALA A 81 -10.28 16.50 2.36
CA ALA A 81 -11.57 16.32 1.73
C ALA A 81 -11.44 15.57 0.41
N GLN A 82 -10.48 15.97 -0.40
CA GLN A 82 -10.23 15.33 -1.69
C GLN A 82 -8.81 15.62 -2.14
N GLY A 83 -8.31 14.80 -3.05
CA GLY A 83 -6.97 15.04 -3.56
C GLY A 83 -6.53 13.98 -4.53
N ARG A 84 -5.31 14.11 -4.99
CA ARG A 84 -4.71 13.20 -5.94
C ARG A 84 -3.27 12.94 -5.55
N HIS A 85 -2.93 11.66 -5.55
CA HIS A 85 -1.55 11.20 -5.34
C HIS A 85 -0.89 10.97 -6.69
N THR A 86 0.34 11.46 -6.83
CA THR A 86 1.16 11.17 -7.99
C THR A 86 2.34 10.36 -7.48
N LEU A 87 2.40 9.10 -7.86
CA LEU A 87 3.46 8.20 -7.41
C LEU A 87 4.66 8.38 -8.31
N ARG A 88 5.80 8.67 -7.70
CA ARG A 88 7.02 8.87 -8.47
C ARG A 88 7.83 7.59 -8.60
N ARG A 89 7.85 6.80 -7.54
CA ARG A 89 8.63 5.57 -7.57
C ARG A 89 8.09 4.59 -6.53
N ILE A 90 8.04 3.33 -6.92
CA ILE A 90 7.70 2.22 -6.03
C ILE A 90 8.87 1.26 -6.05
N VAL A 91 9.39 0.93 -4.88
CA VAL A 91 10.45 -0.06 -4.72
C VAL A 91 9.90 -1.21 -3.91
N VAL A 92 10.07 -2.42 -4.40
CA VAL A 92 9.52 -3.60 -3.73
C VAL A 92 10.65 -4.56 -3.42
N GLU A 93 10.66 -5.03 -2.19
CA GLU A 93 11.58 -6.08 -1.77
C GLU A 93 10.77 -7.08 -0.97
N GLY A 94 10.60 -8.29 -1.51
CA GLY A 94 9.79 -9.30 -0.86
C GLY A 94 8.36 -8.83 -0.70
N ARG A 95 7.89 -8.80 0.52
CA ARG A 95 6.54 -8.37 0.84
C ARG A 95 6.50 -6.94 1.37
N GLU A 96 7.55 -6.18 1.15
CA GLU A 96 7.60 -4.81 1.58
C GLU A 96 7.73 -3.91 0.38
N ALA A 97 7.12 -2.74 0.47
CA ALA A 97 7.20 -1.75 -0.59
C ALA A 97 7.43 -0.38 0.01
N ALA A 98 8.24 0.40 -0.68
CA ALA A 98 8.41 1.81 -0.36
C ALA A 98 7.98 2.61 -1.57
N VAL A 99 7.25 3.68 -1.33
CA VAL A 99 6.78 4.52 -2.41
C VAL A 99 6.97 5.97 -1.99
N HIS A 100 7.35 6.82 -2.94
CA HIS A 100 7.31 8.24 -2.67
C HIS A 100 6.62 8.95 -3.82
N GLY A 101 6.10 10.12 -3.52
CA GLY A 101 5.39 10.89 -4.53
C GLY A 101 4.93 12.22 -3.98
N ASN A 102 3.97 12.78 -4.67
CA ASN A 102 3.40 14.06 -4.35
C ASN A 102 1.91 13.92 -4.14
N PHE A 103 1.38 14.69 -3.23
CA PHE A 103 -0.06 14.78 -3.00
C PHE A 103 -0.48 16.24 -3.16
N HIS A 104 -1.57 16.43 -3.87
CA HIS A 104 -2.19 17.75 -3.98
C HIS A 104 -3.66 17.59 -3.67
N GLY A 105 -4.18 18.40 -2.77
CA GLY A 105 -5.57 18.23 -2.38
C GLY A 105 -6.14 19.43 -1.65
N THR A 106 -7.38 19.26 -1.25
CA THR A 106 -8.14 20.26 -0.52
C THR A 106 -8.51 19.69 0.84
N LEU A 107 -8.27 20.46 1.88
CA LEU A 107 -8.63 20.08 3.23
C LEU A 107 -10.11 20.38 3.47
N ARG A 108 -10.64 19.86 4.57
CA ARG A 108 -12.05 20.07 4.88
C ARG A 108 -12.39 21.54 5.15
N ASP A 109 -11.40 22.33 5.55
CA ASP A 109 -11.61 23.76 5.76
C ASP A 109 -11.52 24.57 4.47
N GLY A 110 -11.33 23.91 3.34
CA GLY A 110 -11.26 24.56 2.03
C GLY A 110 -9.86 24.97 1.60
N SER A 111 -8.87 24.88 2.48
CA SER A 111 -7.52 25.25 2.10
C SER A 111 -6.88 24.16 1.24
N GLU A 112 -5.93 24.58 0.40
CA GLU A 112 -5.22 23.65 -0.47
C GLU A 112 -3.89 23.28 0.13
N VAL A 113 -3.46 22.06 -0.16
CA VAL A 113 -2.20 21.54 0.35
C VAL A 113 -1.48 20.78 -0.74
N SER A 114 -0.16 20.96 -0.77
CA SER A 114 0.71 20.18 -1.64
C SER A 114 1.81 19.61 -0.77
N LEU A 115 1.98 18.29 -0.83
CA LEU A 115 2.90 17.58 0.05
C LEU A 115 3.75 16.64 -0.76
N ARG A 116 4.97 16.42 -0.28
CA ARG A 116 5.76 15.28 -0.70
C ARG A 116 5.62 14.23 0.40
N PHE A 117 5.49 12.97 0.00
CA PHE A 117 5.28 11.91 0.97
C PHE A 117 6.11 10.68 0.61
N ALA A 118 6.31 9.85 1.62
CA ALA A 118 6.83 8.51 1.43
C ALA A 118 6.01 7.58 2.31
N ASP A 119 5.72 6.40 1.79
CA ASP A 119 4.99 5.37 2.52
C ASP A 119 5.76 4.08 2.47
N PHE A 120 5.72 3.35 3.58
CA PHE A 120 6.28 2.01 3.65
C PHE A 120 5.14 1.06 3.97
N PHE A 121 5.02 0.02 3.16
CA PHE A 121 3.97 -0.98 3.30
C PHE A 121 4.61 -2.33 3.59
N ARG A 122 4.00 -3.08 4.50
CA ARG A 122 4.34 -4.49 4.70
C ARG A 122 3.08 -5.30 4.48
N LEU A 123 3.19 -6.33 3.64
CA LEU A 123 2.06 -7.18 3.32
C LEU A 123 2.17 -8.50 4.08
N ASP A 124 1.01 -9.09 4.39
CA ASP A 124 0.99 -10.42 4.98
C ASP A 124 1.04 -11.47 3.87
N ASP A 125 0.97 -12.74 4.27
CA ASP A 125 1.06 -13.86 3.32
C ASP A 125 -0.09 -13.89 2.34
N SER A 126 -1.20 -13.26 2.68
CA SER A 126 -2.37 -13.17 1.80
C SER A 126 -2.28 -12.00 0.84
N GLY A 127 -1.26 -11.16 0.98
CA GLY A 127 -1.14 -9.97 0.15
C GLY A 127 -1.89 -8.77 0.67
N LEU A 128 -2.36 -8.79 1.90
CA LEU A 128 -3.04 -7.66 2.50
C LEU A 128 -2.03 -6.81 3.25
N PHE A 129 -2.28 -5.51 3.32
CA PHE A 129 -1.43 -4.61 4.09
C PHE A 129 -1.59 -4.92 5.57
N ARG A 130 -0.48 -5.23 6.22
CA ARG A 130 -0.51 -5.42 7.66
C ARG A 130 0.14 -4.25 8.38
N ARG A 131 0.92 -3.45 7.67
CA ARG A 131 1.52 -2.25 8.24
C ARG A 131 1.71 -1.20 7.16
N ARG A 132 1.39 0.05 7.50
CA ARG A 132 1.71 1.20 6.66
C ARG A 132 2.27 2.30 7.54
N ASP A 133 3.41 2.85 7.14
CA ASP A 133 4.02 4.00 7.79
C ASP A 133 4.11 5.14 6.79
N THR A 134 3.59 6.29 7.15
CA THR A 134 3.57 7.47 6.29
C THR A 134 4.49 8.54 6.82
N PHE A 135 5.27 9.12 5.92
CA PHE A 135 6.18 10.22 6.24
C PHE A 135 5.92 11.37 5.28
N PHE A 136 5.96 12.58 5.81
CA PHE A 136 5.84 13.77 4.98
C PHE A 136 7.16 14.52 5.00
N PHE A 137 7.56 15.00 3.82
CA PHE A 137 8.73 15.86 3.73
C PHE A 137 8.34 17.26 4.12
N SER A 138 9.07 17.85 5.03
CA SER A 138 8.80 19.18 5.53
C SER A 138 10.12 19.82 5.92
N PRO A 139 10.39 21.07 5.51
CA PRO A 139 11.63 21.72 5.91
C PRO A 139 11.64 21.94 7.41
N MET A 140 12.73 21.53 8.04
CA MET A 140 12.88 21.65 9.50
C MET A 140 13.94 22.67 9.88
N VAL A 141 14.72 23.07 8.93
CA VAL A 141 15.82 24.01 9.18
C VAL A 141 15.87 25.04 8.08
#